data_55fcff9634d95bf6c90a264347df7680
#
_entry.id   55fcff9634d95bf6c90a264347df7680
#
_cell.length_a   1.000
_cell.length_b   1.000
_cell.length_c   1.000
_cell.angle_alpha   90.00
_cell.angle_beta   90.00
_cell.angle_gamma   90.00
#
_symmetry.space_group_name_H-M   'P 1'
#
loop_
_entity.id
_entity.type
_entity.pdbx_description
1 polymer ?
#
loop_
_entity_poly.entity_id
_entity_poly.type
_entity_poly.pdbx_seq_one_letter_code
_entity_poly.pdbx_strand_id
1 'polypeptide(L)'
;MQEFINELTQLMSIDSPTGFTKNAARHLVDRLTALGYSPEITNKGCVLCCLGGEGRPLVLSAHVDTLGGMVAEVKGNGRIRLTRIGGMNPNNAECENARVYTREGKVYEGCFQMNDPSVHVNGDYSKQERNWDSMELVLDEFASSKADTEKLGIATGDYVCFDPRFRITESGFIKSRFLDDKLSAAILLELARKVSSGEVKLARKVYIYFTVFEEVGHGCSSGIPTDAVDIISVDMGCVGMGLACREHQVSICVKDSHGPYNYDLTGEIIDAAKRLELDYALDVYPFYGSDADAALDAGYDLRHGLIGPGVYASHGYERSHLKGAENTLKLICGLVG
;
A
#
# COMPACT_ATOMS: atom_id res chain seq x y z
N MET A 1 -12.36 -7.75 -15.21
CA MET A 1 -11.69 -8.59 -14.17
C MET A 1 -10.30 -9.04 -14.59
N GLN A 2 -10.06 -9.62 -15.77
CA GLN A 2 -8.71 -10.06 -16.17
C GLN A 2 -7.70 -8.91 -16.28
N GLU A 3 -8.11 -7.76 -16.81
CA GLU A 3 -7.25 -6.56 -16.87
C GLU A 3 -6.86 -6.06 -15.48
N PHE A 4 -7.81 -6.03 -14.55
CA PHE A 4 -7.56 -5.70 -13.14
C PHE A 4 -6.55 -6.66 -12.50
N ILE A 5 -6.69 -7.98 -12.73
CA ILE A 5 -5.73 -8.98 -12.20
C ILE A 5 -4.34 -8.77 -12.79
N ASN A 6 -4.25 -8.48 -14.08
CA ASN A 6 -2.98 -8.22 -14.74
C ASN A 6 -2.31 -6.95 -14.18
N GLU A 7 -3.09 -5.89 -13.98
CA GLU A 7 -2.60 -4.64 -13.40
C GLU A 7 -2.10 -4.82 -11.96
N LEU A 8 -2.92 -5.49 -11.13
CA LEU A 8 -2.52 -5.81 -9.76
C LEU A 8 -1.23 -6.65 -9.74
N THR A 9 -1.12 -7.65 -10.62
CA THR A 9 0.09 -8.49 -10.72
C THR A 9 1.32 -7.65 -11.05
N GLN A 10 1.20 -6.68 -11.95
CA GLN A 10 2.31 -5.78 -12.31
C GLN A 10 2.69 -4.87 -11.13
N LEU A 11 1.72 -4.23 -10.48
CA LEU A 11 1.97 -3.39 -9.31
C LEU A 11 2.64 -4.18 -8.18
N MET A 12 2.19 -5.42 -7.93
CA MET A 12 2.77 -6.27 -6.89
C MET A 12 4.21 -6.69 -7.19
N SER A 13 4.62 -6.72 -8.46
CA SER A 13 6.00 -7.04 -8.87
C SER A 13 6.98 -5.88 -8.73
N ILE A 14 6.50 -4.66 -8.47
CA ILE A 14 7.35 -3.46 -8.37
C ILE A 14 7.69 -3.22 -6.91
N ASP A 15 8.96 -3.25 -6.57
CA ASP A 15 9.45 -2.86 -5.24
C ASP A 15 9.27 -1.36 -5.02
N SER A 16 8.61 -0.99 -3.92
CA SER A 16 8.30 0.40 -3.61
C SER A 16 8.24 0.73 -2.11
N PRO A 17 9.23 0.30 -1.27
CA PRO A 17 9.21 0.74 0.11
C PRO A 17 9.26 2.26 0.20
N THR A 18 8.64 2.83 1.24
CA THR A 18 8.55 4.29 1.43
C THR A 18 9.90 4.97 1.23
N GLY A 19 9.93 5.96 0.34
CA GLY A 19 11.16 6.65 -0.08
C GLY A 19 11.85 6.03 -1.31
N PHE A 20 11.46 4.83 -1.75
CA PHE A 20 11.99 4.16 -2.96
C PHE A 20 10.87 3.85 -3.96
N THR A 21 10.00 4.80 -4.23
CA THR A 21 8.73 4.60 -4.96
C THR A 21 8.76 5.02 -6.43
N LYS A 22 9.90 5.50 -6.94
CA LYS A 22 10.04 6.06 -8.29
C LYS A 22 9.53 5.13 -9.40
N ASN A 23 9.79 3.82 -9.30
CA ASN A 23 9.38 2.86 -10.31
C ASN A 23 7.87 2.62 -10.28
N ALA A 24 7.25 2.58 -9.10
CA ALA A 24 5.80 2.48 -8.97
C ALA A 24 5.12 3.74 -9.51
N ALA A 25 5.61 4.94 -9.16
CA ALA A 25 5.09 6.19 -9.68
C ALA A 25 5.18 6.26 -11.22
N ARG A 26 6.30 5.83 -11.80
CA ARG A 26 6.46 5.78 -13.27
C ARG A 26 5.47 4.82 -13.91
N HIS A 27 5.31 3.62 -13.35
CA HIS A 27 4.32 2.65 -13.83
C HIS A 27 2.90 3.27 -13.87
N LEU A 28 2.49 3.95 -12.78
CA LEU A 28 1.19 4.62 -12.72
C LEU A 28 1.03 5.71 -13.80
N VAL A 29 2.08 6.52 -14.00
CA VAL A 29 2.08 7.55 -15.05
C VAL A 29 1.93 6.91 -16.43
N ASP A 30 2.69 5.85 -16.72
CA ASP A 30 2.64 5.15 -18.00
C ASP A 30 1.24 4.56 -18.26
N ARG A 31 0.63 3.95 -17.21
CA ARG A 31 -0.72 3.38 -17.32
C ARG A 31 -1.78 4.45 -17.56
N LEU A 32 -1.77 5.55 -16.80
CA LEU A 32 -2.72 6.65 -16.96
C LEU A 32 -2.55 7.36 -18.32
N THR A 33 -1.31 7.56 -18.75
CA THR A 33 -1.02 8.14 -20.07
C THR A 33 -1.54 7.24 -21.20
N ALA A 34 -1.37 5.92 -21.08
CA ALA A 34 -1.92 4.98 -22.06
C ALA A 34 -3.45 4.98 -22.13
N LEU A 35 -4.13 5.40 -21.05
CA LEU A 35 -5.59 5.61 -21.01
C LEU A 35 -6.02 6.99 -21.54
N GLY A 36 -5.07 7.84 -21.97
CA GLY A 36 -5.34 9.16 -22.53
C GLY A 36 -5.37 10.30 -21.51
N TYR A 37 -4.97 10.07 -20.27
CA TYR A 37 -4.87 11.10 -19.25
C TYR A 37 -3.50 11.81 -19.26
N SER A 38 -3.41 12.92 -18.53
CA SER A 38 -2.18 13.71 -18.32
C SER A 38 -1.83 13.72 -16.83
N PRO A 39 -1.27 12.63 -16.29
CA PRO A 39 -0.86 12.57 -14.88
C PRO A 39 0.37 13.44 -14.62
N GLU A 40 0.47 13.97 -13.40
CA GLU A 40 1.60 14.77 -12.92
C GLU A 40 2.28 14.07 -11.74
N ILE A 41 3.62 14.11 -11.72
CA ILE A 41 4.40 13.66 -10.56
C ILE A 41 4.74 14.89 -9.71
N THR A 42 4.34 14.88 -8.44
CA THR A 42 4.65 15.94 -7.49
C THR A 42 6.12 15.89 -7.07
N ASN A 43 6.62 16.96 -6.44
CA ASN A 43 7.97 16.98 -5.88
C ASN A 43 8.21 15.88 -4.83
N LYS A 44 7.17 15.46 -4.13
CA LYS A 44 7.22 14.36 -3.16
C LYS A 44 7.26 12.98 -3.84
N GLY A 45 6.85 12.89 -5.11
CA GLY A 45 6.81 11.64 -5.88
C GLY A 45 5.41 11.04 -6.01
N CYS A 46 4.36 11.69 -5.48
CA CYS A 46 2.98 11.27 -5.67
C CYS A 46 2.54 11.49 -7.13
N VAL A 47 1.57 10.72 -7.60
CA VAL A 47 1.01 10.84 -8.95
C VAL A 47 -0.41 11.38 -8.86
N LEU A 48 -0.63 12.60 -9.35
CA LEU A 48 -1.93 13.25 -9.42
C LEU A 48 -2.49 13.16 -10.85
N CYS A 49 -3.76 12.80 -10.98
CA CYS A 49 -4.44 12.76 -12.28
C CYS A 49 -5.89 13.21 -12.15
N CYS A 50 -6.31 14.15 -12.99
CA CYS A 50 -7.69 14.52 -13.15
C CYS A 50 -8.37 13.56 -14.16
N LEU A 51 -9.40 12.84 -13.74
CA LEU A 51 -10.19 11.98 -14.63
C LEU A 51 -11.25 12.75 -15.43
N GLY A 52 -11.50 14.01 -15.08
CA GLY A 52 -12.52 14.85 -15.71
C GLY A 52 -13.75 15.06 -14.83
N GLY A 53 -14.89 15.31 -15.47
CA GLY A 53 -16.13 15.70 -14.81
C GLY A 53 -16.17 17.18 -14.42
N GLU A 54 -17.34 17.63 -13.97
CA GLU A 54 -17.59 19.01 -13.56
C GLU A 54 -18.29 19.06 -12.20
N GLY A 55 -18.31 20.23 -11.56
CA GLY A 55 -18.98 20.45 -10.28
C GLY A 55 -18.06 20.15 -9.09
N ARG A 56 -18.62 19.66 -7.98
CA ARG A 56 -17.93 19.52 -6.69
C ARG A 56 -16.77 18.50 -6.76
N PRO A 57 -15.51 18.95 -6.61
CA PRO A 57 -14.37 18.08 -6.81
C PRO A 57 -14.16 17.06 -5.66
N LEU A 58 -13.88 15.83 -6.04
CA LEU A 58 -13.50 14.72 -5.14
C LEU A 58 -12.08 14.26 -5.46
N VAL A 59 -11.28 14.08 -4.43
CA VAL A 59 -10.01 13.36 -4.51
C VAL A 59 -10.21 11.93 -3.99
N LEU A 60 -9.83 10.96 -4.78
CA LEU A 60 -9.70 9.55 -4.37
C LEU A 60 -8.20 9.27 -4.22
N SER A 61 -7.75 8.97 -3.01
CA SER A 61 -6.34 8.64 -2.76
C SER A 61 -6.16 7.16 -2.50
N ALA A 62 -5.02 6.62 -2.93
CA ALA A 62 -4.51 5.30 -2.57
C ALA A 62 -2.99 5.38 -2.55
N HIS A 63 -2.33 4.66 -1.65
CA HIS A 63 -0.88 4.71 -1.62
C HIS A 63 -0.21 3.55 -2.36
N VAL A 64 1.01 3.77 -2.83
CA VAL A 64 1.80 2.76 -3.53
C VAL A 64 3.15 2.51 -2.87
N ASP A 65 3.46 3.28 -1.84
CA ASP A 65 4.58 2.94 -0.98
C ASP A 65 4.21 1.76 -0.09
N THR A 66 5.22 0.99 0.28
CA THR A 66 5.05 -0.24 1.04
C THR A 66 5.96 -0.24 2.26
N LEU A 67 5.68 -1.15 3.16
CA LEU A 67 6.63 -1.53 4.19
C LEU A 67 7.92 -2.09 3.58
N GLY A 68 8.99 -2.05 4.32
CA GLY A 68 10.28 -2.57 3.89
C GLY A 68 11.35 -2.48 4.97
N GLY A 69 12.59 -2.59 4.55
CA GLY A 69 13.77 -2.41 5.37
C GLY A 69 14.79 -1.46 4.76
N MET A 70 15.71 -1.02 5.60
CA MET A 70 16.87 -0.24 5.18
C MET A 70 18.12 -0.79 5.86
N VAL A 71 19.24 -0.82 5.18
CA VAL A 71 20.53 -1.19 5.75
C VAL A 71 20.87 -0.21 6.86
N ALA A 72 20.90 -0.70 8.09
CA ALA A 72 21.32 0.06 9.26
C ALA A 72 22.81 -0.12 9.54
N GLU A 73 23.32 -1.34 9.31
CA GLU A 73 24.71 -1.69 9.60
C GLU A 73 25.14 -2.91 8.78
N VAL A 74 26.35 -2.88 8.26
CA VAL A 74 27.06 -4.07 7.78
C VAL A 74 27.90 -4.63 8.94
N LYS A 75 27.54 -5.82 9.41
CA LYS A 75 28.19 -6.51 10.54
C LYS A 75 29.58 -7.02 10.18
N GLY A 76 30.40 -7.30 11.20
CA GLY A 76 31.76 -7.84 11.03
C GLY A 76 31.83 -9.15 10.22
N ASN A 77 30.78 -9.97 10.27
CA ASN A 77 30.63 -11.24 9.54
C ASN A 77 30.05 -11.08 8.12
N GLY A 78 29.89 -9.87 7.62
CA GLY A 78 29.35 -9.57 6.30
C GLY A 78 27.81 -9.56 6.20
N ARG A 79 27.11 -9.98 7.26
CA ARG A 79 25.64 -9.94 7.31
C ARG A 79 25.13 -8.53 7.59
N ILE A 80 23.87 -8.27 7.30
CA ILE A 80 23.31 -6.92 7.33
C ILE A 80 22.23 -6.83 8.40
N ARG A 81 22.40 -5.91 9.34
CA ARG A 81 21.34 -5.49 10.25
C ARG A 81 20.47 -4.44 9.55
N LEU A 82 19.17 -4.65 9.62
CA LEU A 82 18.18 -3.75 9.02
C LEU A 82 17.54 -2.86 10.07
N THR A 83 17.00 -1.73 9.62
CA THR A 83 15.96 -0.97 10.30
C THR A 83 14.69 -1.02 9.49
N ARG A 84 13.53 -0.91 10.16
CA ARG A 84 12.22 -0.95 9.50
C ARG A 84 11.93 0.32 8.71
N ILE A 85 11.15 0.19 7.65
CA ILE A 85 10.45 1.26 6.97
C ILE A 85 8.96 1.01 7.17
N GLY A 86 8.27 2.01 7.73
CA GLY A 86 6.86 1.87 8.12
C GLY A 86 6.64 0.93 9.31
N GLY A 87 5.42 0.42 9.46
CA GLY A 87 4.99 -0.43 10.56
C GLY A 87 5.36 -1.91 10.43
N MET A 88 6.44 -2.26 9.74
CA MET A 88 6.83 -3.64 9.50
C MET A 88 7.23 -4.39 10.77
N ASN A 89 6.59 -5.54 10.99
CA ASN A 89 7.01 -6.47 12.04
C ASN A 89 7.97 -7.51 11.44
N PRO A 90 9.18 -7.69 12.00
CA PRO A 90 10.18 -8.59 11.43
C PRO A 90 9.71 -10.06 11.38
N ASN A 91 8.82 -10.50 12.28
CA ASN A 91 8.22 -11.84 12.22
C ASN A 91 7.56 -12.13 10.86
N ASN A 92 7.01 -11.11 10.23
CA ASN A 92 6.28 -11.28 8.98
C ASN A 92 7.20 -11.45 7.76
N ALA A 93 8.49 -11.17 7.93
CA ALA A 93 9.52 -11.34 6.91
C ALA A 93 10.56 -12.43 7.26
N GLU A 94 10.43 -13.11 8.39
CA GLU A 94 11.32 -14.24 8.73
C GLU A 94 11.28 -15.29 7.63
N CYS A 95 12.44 -15.75 7.18
CA CYS A 95 12.63 -16.68 6.07
C CYS A 95 12.18 -16.16 4.69
N GLU A 96 12.07 -14.84 4.53
CA GLU A 96 11.69 -14.28 3.23
C GLU A 96 12.92 -13.88 2.42
N ASN A 97 12.80 -14.07 1.11
CA ASN A 97 13.75 -13.50 0.16
C ASN A 97 13.66 -11.98 0.16
N ALA A 98 14.79 -11.35 0.00
CA ALA A 98 14.87 -9.90 -0.04
C ALA A 98 15.89 -9.43 -1.08
N ARG A 99 15.70 -8.22 -1.57
CA ARG A 99 16.59 -7.53 -2.52
C ARG A 99 17.14 -6.27 -1.88
N VAL A 100 18.47 -6.13 -1.93
CA VAL A 100 19.17 -4.90 -1.51
C VAL A 100 19.43 -4.04 -2.75
N TYR A 101 18.95 -2.82 -2.73
CA TYR A 101 19.16 -1.83 -3.79
C TYR A 101 20.23 -0.83 -3.37
N THR A 102 21.40 -0.88 -4.02
CA THR A 102 22.48 0.06 -3.74
C THR A 102 22.26 1.41 -4.41
N ARG A 103 22.92 2.45 -3.89
CA ARG A 103 22.90 3.79 -4.51
C ARG A 103 23.48 3.82 -5.92
N GLU A 104 24.35 2.86 -6.27
CA GLU A 104 24.91 2.70 -7.61
C GLU A 104 23.96 1.98 -8.59
N GLY A 105 22.78 1.54 -8.12
CA GLY A 105 21.79 0.84 -8.94
C GLY A 105 22.03 -0.66 -9.11
N LYS A 106 22.93 -1.24 -8.32
CA LYS A 106 23.09 -2.71 -8.25
C LYS A 106 22.02 -3.29 -7.32
N VAL A 107 21.64 -4.53 -7.60
CA VAL A 107 20.67 -5.29 -6.81
C VAL A 107 21.31 -6.61 -6.39
N TYR A 108 21.22 -6.91 -5.09
CA TYR A 108 21.69 -8.17 -4.54
C TYR A 108 20.55 -8.89 -3.85
N GLU A 109 20.49 -10.19 -4.00
CA GLU A 109 19.51 -11.05 -3.33
C GLU A 109 20.05 -11.58 -2.01
N GLY A 110 19.14 -11.99 -1.14
CA GLY A 110 19.46 -12.61 0.13
C GLY A 110 18.18 -13.06 0.86
N CYS A 111 18.36 -13.58 2.04
CA CYS A 111 17.26 -14.06 2.87
C CYS A 111 17.31 -13.43 4.26
N PHE A 112 16.14 -12.95 4.74
CA PHE A 112 16.01 -12.37 6.07
C PHE A 112 15.78 -13.47 7.10
N GLN A 113 16.71 -13.62 8.05
CA GLN A 113 16.77 -14.72 8.99
C GLN A 113 17.00 -14.23 10.42
N MET A 114 16.71 -15.11 11.38
CA MET A 114 17.25 -14.94 12.73
C MET A 114 18.77 -14.95 12.73
N ASN A 115 19.38 -14.27 13.66
CA ASN A 115 20.79 -14.49 13.99
C ASN A 115 20.94 -15.95 14.43
N ASP A 116 21.85 -16.71 13.81
CA ASP A 116 22.07 -18.13 14.10
C ASP A 116 20.78 -18.99 14.00
N PRO A 117 20.18 -19.14 12.80
CA PRO A 117 18.83 -19.68 12.62
C PRO A 117 18.75 -21.21 12.66
N SER A 118 19.90 -21.92 12.70
CA SER A 118 19.90 -23.39 12.63
C SER A 118 19.54 -24.03 13.97
N VAL A 119 18.45 -24.75 14.02
CA VAL A 119 18.02 -25.53 15.21
C VAL A 119 19.02 -26.60 15.62
N HIS A 120 19.91 -27.03 14.72
CA HIS A 120 20.98 -27.99 15.00
C HIS A 120 22.20 -27.37 15.69
N VAL A 121 22.30 -26.05 15.69
CA VAL A 121 23.40 -25.27 16.30
C VAL A 121 22.89 -24.44 17.48
N ASN A 122 21.70 -23.87 17.35
CA ASN A 122 21.07 -22.98 18.33
C ASN A 122 19.88 -23.65 19.01
N GLY A 123 20.11 -24.25 20.20
CA GLY A 123 19.07 -24.91 20.98
C GLY A 123 17.98 -23.98 21.52
N ASP A 124 18.20 -22.69 21.55
CA ASP A 124 17.26 -21.68 22.03
C ASP A 124 16.51 -20.95 20.90
N TYR A 125 16.72 -21.36 19.64
CA TYR A 125 16.11 -20.73 18.46
C TYR A 125 14.61 -20.43 18.62
N SER A 126 13.83 -21.41 19.11
CA SER A 126 12.37 -21.26 19.27
C SER A 126 11.94 -20.29 20.39
N LYS A 127 12.85 -19.94 21.30
CA LYS A 127 12.60 -19.05 22.44
C LYS A 127 13.07 -17.61 22.17
N GLN A 128 13.85 -17.39 21.13
CA GLN A 128 14.37 -16.08 20.81
C GLN A 128 13.25 -15.17 20.30
N GLU A 129 13.23 -13.95 20.80
CA GLU A 129 12.33 -12.91 20.30
C GLU A 129 12.73 -12.53 18.87
N ARG A 130 11.72 -12.36 17.99
CA ARG A 130 11.89 -11.87 16.63
C ARG A 130 11.76 -10.35 16.63
N ASN A 131 12.88 -9.67 16.58
CA ASN A 131 12.97 -8.22 16.51
C ASN A 131 14.10 -7.80 15.54
N TRP A 132 14.24 -6.52 15.27
CA TRP A 132 15.21 -6.02 14.30
C TRP A 132 16.66 -6.17 14.72
N ASP A 133 16.95 -6.41 16.01
CA ASP A 133 18.31 -6.67 16.52
C ASP A 133 18.65 -8.17 16.53
N SER A 134 17.64 -9.03 16.64
CA SER A 134 17.80 -10.49 16.64
C SER A 134 17.75 -11.11 15.24
N MET A 135 17.48 -10.30 14.21
CA MET A 135 17.37 -10.74 12.83
C MET A 135 18.37 -10.01 11.93
N GLU A 136 18.71 -10.62 10.82
CA GLU A 136 19.70 -10.11 9.88
C GLU A 136 19.39 -10.57 8.44
N LEU A 137 19.84 -9.79 7.47
CA LEU A 137 19.83 -10.20 6.08
C LEU A 137 21.13 -10.92 5.74
N VAL A 138 21.01 -12.12 5.22
CA VAL A 138 22.12 -12.95 4.72
C VAL A 138 22.10 -12.85 3.21
N LEU A 139 23.17 -12.31 2.60
CA LEU A 139 23.29 -12.16 1.15
C LEU A 139 23.60 -13.51 0.48
N ASP A 140 23.10 -13.70 -0.73
CA ASP A 140 23.46 -14.83 -1.59
C ASP A 140 24.76 -14.57 -2.36
N GLU A 141 25.75 -14.03 -1.62
CA GLU A 141 27.07 -13.65 -2.11
C GLU A 141 28.18 -14.22 -1.22
N PHE A 142 29.37 -14.41 -1.80
CA PHE A 142 30.57 -14.80 -1.03
C PHE A 142 31.11 -13.63 -0.21
N ALA A 143 30.33 -13.18 0.77
CA ALA A 143 30.66 -12.07 1.65
C ALA A 143 30.70 -12.54 3.10
N SER A 144 31.89 -12.85 3.62
CA SER A 144 32.12 -13.37 4.97
C SER A 144 32.68 -12.34 5.94
N SER A 145 32.90 -11.13 5.48
CA SER A 145 33.39 -10.00 6.28
C SER A 145 32.69 -8.71 5.87
N LYS A 146 32.72 -7.71 6.77
CA LYS A 146 32.25 -6.36 6.48
C LYS A 146 32.87 -5.81 5.19
N ALA A 147 34.18 -5.99 5.01
CA ALA A 147 34.88 -5.51 3.82
C ALA A 147 34.42 -6.19 2.53
N ASP A 148 34.00 -7.45 2.57
CA ASP A 148 33.46 -8.13 1.38
C ASP A 148 32.13 -7.55 0.99
N THR A 149 31.21 -7.32 1.94
CA THR A 149 29.90 -6.71 1.68
C THR A 149 30.04 -5.26 1.19
N GLU A 150 30.94 -4.47 1.80
CA GLU A 150 31.21 -3.10 1.37
C GLU A 150 31.80 -3.02 -0.05
N LYS A 151 32.61 -4.01 -0.49
CA LYS A 151 33.08 -4.10 -1.89
C LYS A 151 31.97 -4.33 -2.91
N LEU A 152 30.83 -4.89 -2.51
CA LEU A 152 29.64 -5.00 -3.37
C LEU A 152 29.01 -3.64 -3.61
N GLY A 153 29.35 -2.62 -2.84
CA GLY A 153 28.78 -1.27 -2.86
C GLY A 153 27.60 -1.12 -1.91
N ILE A 154 27.34 -2.10 -1.05
CA ILE A 154 26.26 -2.05 -0.06
C ILE A 154 26.70 -1.17 1.12
N ALA A 155 25.84 -0.22 1.49
CA ALA A 155 26.11 0.76 2.53
C ALA A 155 24.86 1.06 3.37
N THR A 156 25.08 1.67 4.52
CA THR A 156 23.99 2.20 5.35
C THR A 156 23.11 3.15 4.54
N GLY A 157 21.78 2.95 4.60
CA GLY A 157 20.80 3.71 3.86
C GLY A 157 20.38 3.10 2.52
N ASP A 158 20.91 1.94 2.15
CA ASP A 158 20.41 1.18 1.01
C ASP A 158 19.07 0.52 1.34
N TYR A 159 18.18 0.47 0.35
CA TYR A 159 16.84 -0.08 0.54
C TYR A 159 16.82 -1.60 0.48
N VAL A 160 15.95 -2.19 1.29
CA VAL A 160 15.71 -3.64 1.32
C VAL A 160 14.23 -3.91 1.11
N CYS A 161 13.94 -4.66 0.05
CA CYS A 161 12.60 -5.01 -0.36
C CYS A 161 12.38 -6.50 -0.17
N PHE A 162 11.25 -6.87 0.43
CA PHE A 162 10.89 -8.27 0.68
C PHE A 162 9.97 -8.79 -0.43
N ASP A 163 10.05 -10.09 -0.73
CA ASP A 163 9.15 -10.71 -1.71
C ASP A 163 7.69 -10.59 -1.26
N PRO A 164 6.80 -10.12 -2.15
CA PRO A 164 5.38 -10.00 -1.83
C PRO A 164 4.68 -11.35 -1.70
N ARG A 165 5.17 -12.42 -2.33
CA ARG A 165 4.53 -13.74 -2.44
C ARG A 165 3.11 -13.67 -3.01
N PHE A 166 2.91 -12.86 -4.03
CA PHE A 166 1.60 -12.63 -4.63
C PHE A 166 1.00 -13.90 -5.22
N ARG A 167 -0.26 -14.19 -4.85
CA ARG A 167 -1.05 -15.32 -5.36
C ARG A 167 -2.53 -15.00 -5.39
N ILE A 168 -3.22 -15.47 -6.43
CA ILE A 168 -4.67 -15.51 -6.50
C ILE A 168 -5.09 -16.98 -6.59
N THR A 169 -6.03 -17.39 -5.73
CA THR A 169 -6.58 -18.75 -5.71
C THR A 169 -7.73 -18.88 -6.71
N GLU A 170 -8.08 -20.11 -7.12
CA GLU A 170 -9.25 -20.38 -7.98
C GLU A 170 -10.56 -19.87 -7.36
N SER A 171 -10.66 -19.88 -6.03
CA SER A 171 -11.82 -19.34 -5.29
C SER A 171 -11.83 -17.83 -5.16
N GLY A 172 -10.86 -17.11 -5.74
CA GLY A 172 -10.79 -15.65 -5.77
C GLY A 172 -10.11 -15.00 -4.58
N PHE A 173 -9.51 -15.74 -3.64
CA PHE A 173 -8.71 -15.14 -2.59
C PHE A 173 -7.38 -14.64 -3.13
N ILE A 174 -7.03 -13.42 -2.74
CA ILE A 174 -5.77 -12.75 -3.04
C ILE A 174 -4.89 -12.84 -1.78
N LYS A 175 -3.66 -13.30 -1.94
CA LYS A 175 -2.68 -13.36 -0.85
C LYS A 175 -1.38 -12.71 -1.30
N SER A 176 -0.86 -11.80 -0.50
CA SER A 176 0.42 -11.12 -0.73
C SER A 176 0.82 -10.31 0.50
N ARG A 177 2.09 -9.93 0.62
CA ARG A 177 2.43 -8.68 1.32
C ARG A 177 2.02 -7.50 0.43
N PHE A 178 1.80 -6.34 1.03
CA PHE A 178 1.61 -5.07 0.32
C PHE A 178 0.33 -4.99 -0.53
N LEU A 179 -0.73 -5.78 -0.19
CA LEU A 179 -2.10 -5.48 -0.64
C LEU A 179 -2.53 -4.12 -0.11
N ASP A 180 -2.05 -3.79 1.04
CA ASP A 180 -1.96 -2.48 1.66
C ASP A 180 -0.81 -1.69 0.99
N ASP A 181 -1.06 -0.71 0.06
CA ASP A 181 -2.40 -0.42 -0.47
C ASP A 181 -2.41 -0.54 -2.01
N LYS A 182 -1.52 -1.39 -2.56
CA LYS A 182 -1.47 -1.63 -4.01
C LYS A 182 -2.76 -2.22 -4.58
N LEU A 183 -3.56 -2.88 -3.73
CA LEU A 183 -4.86 -3.39 -4.14
C LEU A 183 -5.80 -2.25 -4.48
N SER A 184 -5.87 -1.20 -3.65
CA SER A 184 -6.70 -0.01 -3.92
C SER A 184 -6.12 0.83 -5.05
N ALA A 185 -4.79 0.91 -5.17
CA ALA A 185 -4.18 1.56 -6.33
C ALA A 185 -4.60 0.89 -7.65
N ALA A 186 -4.66 -0.44 -7.71
CA ALA A 186 -5.18 -1.17 -8.86
C ALA A 186 -6.69 -0.90 -9.09
N ILE A 187 -7.48 -0.75 -8.02
CA ILE A 187 -8.91 -0.39 -8.11
C ILE A 187 -9.08 1.01 -8.73
N LEU A 188 -8.26 1.99 -8.33
CA LEU A 188 -8.31 3.34 -8.90
C LEU A 188 -7.84 3.38 -10.36
N LEU A 189 -6.86 2.57 -10.76
CA LEU A 189 -6.50 2.42 -12.18
C LEU A 189 -7.64 1.79 -13.00
N GLU A 190 -8.35 0.81 -12.45
CA GLU A 190 -9.53 0.24 -13.12
C GLU A 190 -10.68 1.25 -13.22
N LEU A 191 -10.88 2.11 -12.21
CA LEU A 191 -11.80 3.24 -12.31
C LEU A 191 -11.41 4.17 -13.47
N ALA A 192 -10.12 4.56 -13.55
CA ALA A 192 -9.62 5.40 -14.64
C ALA A 192 -9.87 4.77 -16.01
N ARG A 193 -9.64 3.47 -16.15
CA ARG A 193 -9.94 2.72 -17.38
C ARG A 193 -11.43 2.79 -17.74
N LYS A 194 -12.32 2.57 -16.76
CA LYS A 194 -13.78 2.61 -16.97
C LYS A 194 -14.28 4.00 -17.35
N VAL A 195 -13.70 5.05 -16.79
CA VAL A 195 -14.03 6.43 -17.17
C VAL A 195 -13.52 6.71 -18.60
N SER A 196 -12.29 6.36 -18.93
CA SER A 196 -11.70 6.53 -20.26
C SER A 196 -12.47 5.78 -21.34
N SER A 197 -12.96 4.57 -21.07
CA SER A 197 -13.78 3.78 -22.01
C SER A 197 -15.24 4.27 -22.14
N GLY A 198 -15.68 5.18 -21.27
CA GLY A 198 -17.06 5.65 -21.19
C GLY A 198 -18.03 4.69 -20.49
N GLU A 199 -17.51 3.61 -19.87
CA GLU A 199 -18.31 2.72 -19.01
C GLU A 199 -18.86 3.44 -17.77
N VAL A 200 -18.10 4.42 -17.26
CA VAL A 200 -18.49 5.29 -16.15
C VAL A 200 -18.51 6.73 -16.63
N LYS A 201 -19.64 7.41 -16.45
CA LYS A 201 -19.80 8.85 -16.72
C LYS A 201 -19.70 9.60 -15.41
N LEU A 202 -18.81 10.56 -15.33
CA LEU A 202 -18.59 11.33 -14.10
C LEU A 202 -19.72 12.38 -13.91
N ALA A 203 -20.39 12.35 -12.77
CA ALA A 203 -21.38 13.34 -12.34
C ALA A 203 -20.75 14.48 -11.53
N ARG A 204 -19.45 14.36 -11.20
CA ARG A 204 -18.66 15.35 -10.48
C ARG A 204 -17.22 15.36 -10.99
N LYS A 205 -16.45 16.39 -10.65
CA LYS A 205 -15.02 16.44 -10.96
C LYS A 205 -14.27 15.44 -10.08
N VAL A 206 -13.44 14.59 -10.67
CA VAL A 206 -12.74 13.54 -9.96
C VAL A 206 -11.25 13.61 -10.22
N TYR A 207 -10.49 13.62 -9.13
CA TYR A 207 -9.06 13.40 -9.14
C TYR A 207 -8.73 12.05 -8.52
N ILE A 208 -7.76 11.35 -9.07
CA ILE A 208 -7.07 10.24 -8.39
C ILE A 208 -5.70 10.72 -7.97
N TYR A 209 -5.30 10.38 -6.75
CA TYR A 209 -4.04 10.77 -6.17
C TYR A 209 -3.34 9.56 -5.56
N PHE A 210 -2.36 9.03 -6.30
CA PHE A 210 -1.53 7.95 -5.78
C PHE A 210 -0.41 8.54 -4.94
N THR A 211 -0.43 8.23 -3.66
CA THR A 211 0.50 8.80 -2.70
C THR A 211 1.70 7.90 -2.46
N VAL A 212 2.73 8.51 -1.92
CA VAL A 212 3.93 7.89 -1.39
C VAL A 212 4.20 8.50 -0.02
N PHE A 213 4.82 7.79 0.91
CA PHE A 213 4.99 8.14 2.32
C PHE A 213 3.71 8.03 3.18
N GLU A 214 2.68 7.30 2.75
CA GLU A 214 1.52 7.01 3.60
C GLU A 214 1.94 6.21 4.83
N GLU A 215 2.72 5.14 4.65
CA GLU A 215 3.20 4.20 5.67
C GLU A 215 4.03 4.85 6.81
N VAL A 216 4.34 6.13 6.65
CA VAL A 216 5.03 6.97 7.65
C VAL A 216 4.26 8.26 7.97
N GLY A 217 2.98 8.32 7.60
CA GLY A 217 2.03 9.37 7.98
C GLY A 217 2.12 10.67 7.17
N HIS A 218 2.69 10.64 5.95
CA HIS A 218 2.91 11.85 5.15
C HIS A 218 2.21 11.84 3.77
N GLY A 219 1.40 10.85 3.44
CA GLY A 219 0.85 10.65 2.10
C GLY A 219 0.18 11.89 1.51
N CYS A 220 -1.02 12.22 1.90
CA CYS A 220 -1.77 13.38 1.41
C CYS A 220 -1.44 14.71 2.11
N SER A 221 -0.31 14.81 2.84
CA SER A 221 0.09 16.06 3.51
C SER A 221 0.42 17.21 2.56
N SER A 222 0.47 16.99 1.25
CA SER A 222 0.72 18.02 0.24
C SER A 222 0.22 17.55 -1.14
N GLY A 223 0.05 18.50 -2.08
CA GLY A 223 -0.23 18.20 -3.48
C GLY A 223 -1.71 17.93 -3.80
N ILE A 224 -2.61 18.09 -2.83
CA ILE A 224 -4.04 18.04 -3.08
C ILE A 224 -4.46 19.26 -3.92
N PRO A 225 -5.29 19.08 -4.98
CA PRO A 225 -5.81 20.18 -5.78
C PRO A 225 -6.52 21.23 -4.92
N THR A 226 -6.24 22.51 -5.18
CA THR A 226 -6.77 23.63 -4.37
C THR A 226 -8.28 23.83 -4.47
N ASP A 227 -8.92 23.25 -5.48
CA ASP A 227 -10.36 23.24 -5.66
C ASP A 227 -11.04 22.02 -5.02
N ALA A 228 -10.29 21.07 -4.46
CA ALA A 228 -10.84 19.91 -3.80
C ALA A 228 -11.70 20.30 -2.59
N VAL A 229 -12.83 19.62 -2.42
CA VAL A 229 -13.75 19.80 -1.28
C VAL A 229 -14.02 18.51 -0.52
N ASP A 230 -13.82 17.38 -1.16
CA ASP A 230 -13.95 16.06 -0.57
C ASP A 230 -12.68 15.25 -0.84
N ILE A 231 -12.27 14.46 0.13
CA ILE A 231 -11.24 13.42 -0.02
C ILE A 231 -11.76 12.09 0.51
N ILE A 232 -11.58 11.03 -0.24
CA ILE A 232 -11.82 9.67 0.24
C ILE A 232 -10.52 8.88 0.04
N SER A 233 -9.91 8.46 1.14
CA SER A 233 -8.88 7.44 1.06
C SER A 233 -9.52 6.12 0.66
N VAL A 234 -9.03 5.56 -0.42
CA VAL A 234 -9.33 4.20 -0.85
C VAL A 234 -8.17 3.36 -0.37
N ASP A 235 -8.30 2.84 0.83
CA ASP A 235 -7.24 2.16 1.56
C ASP A 235 -7.84 0.93 2.23
N MET A 236 -7.02 -0.06 2.59
CA MET A 236 -7.52 -1.35 3.02
C MET A 236 -8.46 -1.27 4.23
N GLY A 237 -9.54 -2.05 4.20
CA GLY A 237 -10.43 -2.26 5.35
C GLY A 237 -9.90 -3.33 6.28
N CYS A 238 -9.78 -3.03 7.58
CA CYS A 238 -9.28 -4.00 8.56
C CYS A 238 -10.23 -5.19 8.71
N VAL A 239 -9.69 -6.41 8.58
CA VAL A 239 -10.38 -7.65 8.92
C VAL A 239 -9.71 -8.27 10.14
N GLY A 240 -10.48 -8.43 11.22
CA GLY A 240 -9.93 -8.94 12.47
C GLY A 240 -10.96 -9.13 13.56
N MET A 241 -10.51 -9.55 14.74
CA MET A 241 -11.36 -9.74 15.90
C MET A 241 -11.97 -8.40 16.34
N GLY A 242 -13.30 -8.38 16.53
CA GLY A 242 -14.03 -7.18 16.96
C GLY A 242 -14.47 -6.28 15.80
N LEU A 243 -14.13 -6.62 14.54
CA LEU A 243 -14.53 -5.90 13.34
C LEU A 243 -15.55 -6.70 12.52
N ALA A 244 -16.44 -6.00 11.84
CA ALA A 244 -17.52 -6.59 11.04
C ALA A 244 -17.05 -7.00 9.64
N CYS A 245 -16.09 -6.28 9.09
CA CYS A 245 -15.60 -6.48 7.70
C CYS A 245 -14.99 -7.87 7.51
N ARG A 246 -15.19 -8.39 6.30
CA ARG A 246 -14.60 -9.63 5.78
C ARG A 246 -13.94 -9.34 4.43
N GLU A 247 -13.05 -10.22 3.98
CA GLU A 247 -12.24 -10.03 2.77
C GLU A 247 -13.06 -9.82 1.48
N HIS A 248 -14.29 -10.32 1.43
CA HIS A 248 -15.17 -10.19 0.25
C HIS A 248 -16.05 -8.94 0.28
N GLN A 249 -15.95 -8.10 1.30
CA GLN A 249 -16.73 -6.90 1.49
C GLN A 249 -15.94 -5.64 1.16
N VAL A 250 -16.64 -4.54 0.88
CA VAL A 250 -16.06 -3.21 1.01
C VAL A 250 -16.27 -2.73 2.44
N SER A 251 -15.21 -2.25 3.06
CA SER A 251 -15.28 -1.59 4.36
C SER A 251 -15.54 -0.10 4.18
N ILE A 252 -16.38 0.46 5.06
CA ILE A 252 -16.58 1.89 5.24
C ILE A 252 -16.18 2.19 6.68
N CYS A 253 -15.05 2.84 6.86
CA CYS A 253 -14.59 3.23 8.18
C CYS A 253 -15.33 4.48 8.64
N VAL A 254 -15.98 4.41 9.80
CA VAL A 254 -16.71 5.57 10.35
C VAL A 254 -15.86 6.34 11.35
N LYS A 255 -14.82 5.72 11.92
CA LYS A 255 -13.85 6.31 12.84
C LYS A 255 -12.57 5.49 12.88
N ASP A 256 -11.45 6.13 13.00
CA ASP A 256 -10.15 5.52 13.29
C ASP A 256 -9.47 6.11 14.54
N SER A 257 -8.14 6.00 14.65
CA SER A 257 -7.36 6.51 15.80
C SER A 257 -7.33 8.03 15.87
N HIS A 258 -7.44 8.74 14.74
CA HIS A 258 -7.40 10.19 14.65
C HIS A 258 -8.77 10.83 14.94
N GLY A 259 -9.85 10.10 14.75
CA GLY A 259 -11.18 10.60 15.05
C GLY A 259 -12.27 10.06 14.12
N PRO A 260 -13.50 10.59 14.25
CA PRO A 260 -14.59 10.25 13.35
C PRO A 260 -14.37 10.91 11.96
N TYR A 261 -14.64 10.15 10.91
CA TYR A 261 -14.72 10.70 9.56
C TYR A 261 -15.92 11.64 9.41
N ASN A 262 -15.92 12.50 8.38
CA ASN A 262 -16.98 13.48 8.17
C ASN A 262 -18.34 12.79 8.09
N TYR A 263 -19.27 13.21 8.95
CA TYR A 263 -20.57 12.56 9.14
C TYR A 263 -21.41 12.53 7.84
N ASP A 264 -21.49 13.68 7.15
CA ASP A 264 -22.32 13.81 5.95
C ASP A 264 -21.73 13.00 4.79
N LEU A 265 -20.40 13.09 4.57
CA LEU A 265 -19.74 12.31 3.52
C LEU A 265 -19.84 10.81 3.80
N THR A 266 -19.65 10.39 5.03
CA THR A 266 -19.84 8.97 5.43
C THR A 266 -21.27 8.53 5.20
N GLY A 267 -22.25 9.39 5.49
CA GLY A 267 -23.67 9.15 5.17
C GLY A 267 -23.92 8.95 3.67
N GLU A 268 -23.35 9.84 2.82
CA GLU A 268 -23.42 9.71 1.36
C GLU A 268 -22.82 8.38 0.86
N ILE A 269 -21.69 7.96 1.44
CA ILE A 269 -21.03 6.68 1.10
C ILE A 269 -21.92 5.49 1.49
N ILE A 270 -22.49 5.49 2.71
CA ILE A 270 -23.38 4.43 3.20
C ILE A 270 -24.63 4.34 2.32
N ASP A 271 -25.24 5.47 1.97
CA ASP A 271 -26.45 5.49 1.14
C ASP A 271 -26.14 5.01 -0.30
N ALA A 272 -24.96 5.30 -0.83
CA ALA A 272 -24.52 4.73 -2.11
C ALA A 272 -24.36 3.20 -2.01
N ALA A 273 -23.75 2.68 -0.95
CA ALA A 273 -23.59 1.24 -0.74
C ALA A 273 -24.95 0.52 -0.65
N LYS A 274 -25.92 1.10 0.09
CA LYS A 274 -27.29 0.59 0.16
C LYS A 274 -28.03 0.62 -1.18
N ARG A 275 -27.98 1.76 -1.88
CA ARG A 275 -28.62 1.93 -3.20
C ARG A 275 -28.13 0.91 -4.23
N LEU A 276 -26.84 0.56 -4.15
CA LEU A 276 -26.19 -0.39 -5.04
C LEU A 276 -26.28 -1.84 -4.54
N GLU A 277 -26.94 -2.08 -3.39
CA GLU A 277 -27.07 -3.40 -2.75
C GLU A 277 -25.72 -4.11 -2.58
N LEU A 278 -24.69 -3.35 -2.19
CA LEU A 278 -23.34 -3.89 -2.03
C LEU A 278 -23.19 -4.69 -0.73
N ASP A 279 -22.30 -5.68 -0.77
CA ASP A 279 -21.85 -6.36 0.43
C ASP A 279 -20.77 -5.49 1.11
N TYR A 280 -21.18 -4.77 2.16
CA TYR A 280 -20.34 -3.79 2.86
C TYR A 280 -20.40 -3.97 4.38
N ALA A 281 -19.39 -3.46 5.07
CA ALA A 281 -19.34 -3.39 6.53
C ALA A 281 -19.03 -1.97 7.01
N LEU A 282 -19.55 -1.63 8.20
CA LEU A 282 -19.22 -0.40 8.92
C LEU A 282 -18.36 -0.76 10.11
N ASP A 283 -17.19 -0.11 10.24
CA ASP A 283 -16.26 -0.41 11.31
C ASP A 283 -15.66 0.86 11.94
N VAL A 284 -15.17 0.67 13.17
CA VAL A 284 -14.34 1.61 13.91
C VAL A 284 -12.97 0.96 14.12
N TYR A 285 -11.92 1.55 13.57
CA TYR A 285 -10.58 0.99 13.68
C TYR A 285 -9.84 1.54 14.90
N PRO A 286 -9.34 0.67 15.79
CA PRO A 286 -8.70 1.12 17.03
C PRO A 286 -7.27 1.66 16.83
N PHE A 287 -6.55 1.20 15.79
CA PHE A 287 -5.16 1.53 15.52
C PHE A 287 -4.99 1.69 14.01
N TYR A 288 -5.34 2.85 13.49
CA TYR A 288 -5.34 3.13 12.05
C TYR A 288 -5.25 4.63 11.81
N GLY A 289 -4.63 5.03 10.75
CA GLY A 289 -4.67 6.37 10.19
C GLY A 289 -4.65 6.26 8.67
N SER A 290 -5.05 7.30 7.97
CA SER A 290 -5.14 7.30 6.53
C SER A 290 -4.59 8.59 5.90
N ASP A 291 -4.41 8.55 4.60
CA ASP A 291 -4.09 9.74 3.82
C ASP A 291 -5.09 10.88 3.98
N ALA A 292 -6.37 10.57 4.23
CA ALA A 292 -7.38 11.58 4.48
C ALA A 292 -7.14 12.34 5.79
N ASP A 293 -6.66 11.65 6.82
CA ASP A 293 -6.26 12.28 8.09
C ASP A 293 -5.01 13.14 7.90
N ALA A 294 -4.00 12.63 7.18
CA ALA A 294 -2.78 13.37 6.87
C ALA A 294 -3.07 14.68 6.10
N ALA A 295 -4.13 14.70 5.27
CA ALA A 295 -4.58 15.91 4.60
C ALA A 295 -5.13 16.95 5.58
N LEU A 296 -5.97 16.53 6.50
CA LEU A 296 -6.55 17.42 7.52
C LEU A 296 -5.48 17.95 8.46
N ASP A 297 -4.56 17.09 8.92
CA ASP A 297 -3.43 17.48 9.77
C ASP A 297 -2.52 18.52 9.10
N ALA A 298 -2.40 18.45 7.78
CA ALA A 298 -1.66 19.43 6.98
C ALA A 298 -2.41 20.75 6.75
N GLY A 299 -3.68 20.86 7.21
CA GLY A 299 -4.48 22.09 7.15
C GLY A 299 -5.36 22.24 5.92
N TYR A 300 -5.61 21.16 5.17
CA TYR A 300 -6.60 21.19 4.09
C TYR A 300 -8.02 21.19 4.66
N ASP A 301 -8.87 22.09 4.17
CA ASP A 301 -10.28 22.19 4.56
C ASP A 301 -11.14 21.28 3.67
N LEU A 302 -11.27 20.02 4.07
CA LEU A 302 -11.93 18.98 3.29
C LEU A 302 -12.91 18.17 4.14
N ARG A 303 -14.00 17.70 3.54
CA ARG A 303 -14.74 16.57 4.09
C ARG A 303 -13.96 15.30 3.74
N HIS A 304 -13.72 14.43 4.72
CA HIS A 304 -12.88 13.25 4.56
C HIS A 304 -13.63 11.97 4.84
N GLY A 305 -13.25 10.89 4.16
CA GLY A 305 -13.80 9.55 4.30
C GLY A 305 -12.74 8.48 4.03
N LEU A 306 -13.04 7.26 4.44
CA LEU A 306 -12.18 6.08 4.24
C LEU A 306 -13.03 4.88 3.83
N ILE A 307 -12.70 4.29 2.70
CA ILE A 307 -13.30 3.03 2.21
C ILE A 307 -12.22 2.13 1.64
N GLY A 308 -12.47 0.82 1.58
CA GLY A 308 -11.57 -0.06 0.85
C GLY A 308 -11.92 -1.54 0.93
N PRO A 309 -11.23 -2.39 0.18
CA PRO A 309 -11.44 -3.83 0.24
C PRO A 309 -11.00 -4.38 1.58
N GLY A 310 -11.74 -5.36 2.12
CA GLY A 310 -11.35 -6.03 3.35
C GLY A 310 -10.00 -6.77 3.18
N VAL A 311 -9.04 -6.47 4.06
CA VAL A 311 -7.72 -7.11 4.12
C VAL A 311 -7.46 -7.66 5.51
N TYR A 312 -7.21 -8.96 5.59
CA TYR A 312 -6.80 -9.67 6.81
C TYR A 312 -5.29 -9.67 6.93
N ALA A 313 -4.79 -9.61 8.17
CA ALA A 313 -3.36 -9.65 8.52
C ALA A 313 -2.53 -8.52 7.87
N SER A 314 -3.09 -7.30 7.82
CA SER A 314 -2.36 -6.10 7.35
C SER A 314 -0.99 -5.96 8.04
N HIS A 315 0.00 -5.41 7.32
CA HIS A 315 1.41 -5.35 7.69
C HIS A 315 2.08 -6.72 7.88
N GLY A 316 1.44 -7.79 7.39
CA GLY A 316 1.94 -9.16 7.40
C GLY A 316 1.91 -9.83 6.03
N TYR A 317 1.62 -11.13 6.00
CA TYR A 317 1.25 -11.83 4.77
C TYR A 317 -0.27 -11.77 4.63
N GLU A 318 -0.71 -10.79 3.90
CA GLU A 318 -2.08 -10.32 3.82
C GLU A 318 -2.98 -11.21 2.98
N ARG A 319 -4.29 -11.05 3.21
CA ARG A 319 -5.31 -11.80 2.52
C ARG A 319 -6.53 -10.92 2.25
N SER A 320 -6.99 -10.93 1.01
CA SER A 320 -8.21 -10.26 0.55
C SER A 320 -8.96 -11.15 -0.44
N HIS A 321 -9.97 -10.62 -1.11
CA HIS A 321 -10.75 -11.36 -2.09
C HIS A 321 -11.15 -10.46 -3.27
N LEU A 322 -11.19 -11.01 -4.50
CA LEU A 322 -11.61 -10.29 -5.71
C LEU A 322 -13.00 -9.64 -5.58
N LYS A 323 -13.92 -10.23 -4.81
CA LYS A 323 -15.24 -9.63 -4.54
C LYS A 323 -15.14 -8.36 -3.70
N GLY A 324 -14.21 -8.29 -2.72
CA GLY A 324 -13.98 -7.08 -1.94
C GLY A 324 -13.50 -5.93 -2.82
N ALA A 325 -12.54 -6.21 -3.71
CA ALA A 325 -12.08 -5.25 -4.70
C ALA A 325 -13.22 -4.82 -5.67
N GLU A 326 -14.04 -5.76 -6.12
CA GLU A 326 -15.19 -5.48 -6.98
C GLU A 326 -16.24 -4.60 -6.28
N ASN A 327 -16.58 -4.91 -5.01
CA ASN A 327 -17.52 -4.12 -4.22
C ASN A 327 -16.98 -2.69 -3.97
N THR A 328 -15.68 -2.56 -3.69
CA THR A 328 -15.03 -1.27 -3.54
C THR A 328 -15.09 -0.45 -4.83
N LEU A 329 -14.76 -1.06 -5.97
CA LEU A 329 -14.85 -0.39 -7.28
C LEU A 329 -16.29 0.03 -7.61
N LYS A 330 -17.29 -0.83 -7.36
CA LYS A 330 -18.71 -0.51 -7.57
C LYS A 330 -19.16 0.66 -6.70
N LEU A 331 -18.75 0.69 -5.43
CA LEU A 331 -19.04 1.80 -4.53
C LEU A 331 -18.47 3.11 -5.06
N ILE A 332 -17.18 3.11 -5.44
CA ILE A 332 -16.54 4.29 -6.03
C ILE A 332 -17.28 4.74 -7.30
N CYS A 333 -17.59 3.82 -8.22
CA CYS A 333 -18.35 4.16 -9.42
C CYS A 333 -19.70 4.81 -9.10
N GLY A 334 -20.39 4.35 -8.06
CA GLY A 334 -21.67 4.94 -7.63
C GLY A 334 -21.56 6.25 -6.85
N LEU A 335 -20.36 6.64 -6.41
CA LEU A 335 -20.08 7.94 -5.79
C LEU A 335 -19.65 9.01 -6.79
N VAL A 336 -19.12 8.59 -7.94
CA VAL A 336 -18.58 9.50 -8.95
C VAL A 336 -19.49 9.64 -10.19
N GLY A 337 -20.45 8.67 -10.38
CA GLY A 337 -21.35 8.59 -11.53
C GLY A 337 -22.81 8.87 -11.27
#